data_1a75acec5d4a5f89924150b5ffdcced6
#
_entry.id   1a75acec5d4a5f89924150b5ffdcced6
#
_cell.length_a   1.000
_cell.length_b   1.000
_cell.length_c   1.000
_cell.angle_alpha   90.00
_cell.angle_beta   90.00
_cell.angle_gamma   90.00
#
_symmetry.space_group_name_H-M   'P 1'
#
loop_
_entity.id
_entity.type
_entity.pdbx_description
1 polymer ?
#
loop_
_entity_poly.entity_id
_entity_poly.type
_entity_poly.pdbx_seq_one_letter_code
_entity_poly.pdbx_strand_id
1 'polypeptide(L)'
;ITHPISEGRLKFNLTQSSISAIEQNIIAMLQEMALSEDNAHKSKYFTLIEGLKHNLSAKESYLYGIWNKIPADTRIPDHSIWHHDSLVSALATCKNEPYFFVFSLGPVQGFISEARKLRDLWAGSMVLSYLAWVGIRFICDTFGPDHIVYPSLSGQPFFYEYIRENMLSEIPEVITTEQKRIASFPNKFVAILPKDAIEETGRQIEEEIRNVWKAISSSVYSKVYSKVYSGAASNLEYFKEIWERQNDNLWESYWLASPWLKTLSDDLAEEIPETDRAAINKLSKLFSESSGYPANQGICYSPSHGLAQGFHAALKNSRRFYENYNEPGDKCTQCGKRQQLSISDNREDTCQFWKNL
;
A
#
# COMPACT_ATOMS: atom_id res chain seq x y z
N ILE A 1 -27.03 -15.07 -7.94
CA ILE A 1 -25.58 -15.25 -8.06
C ILE A 1 -25.16 -16.28 -7.02
N THR A 2 -24.40 -17.28 -7.42
CA THR A 2 -23.80 -18.26 -6.53
C THR A 2 -22.39 -17.75 -6.18
N HIS A 3 -22.06 -17.73 -4.89
CA HIS A 3 -20.72 -17.32 -4.49
C HIS A 3 -19.70 -18.36 -4.99
N PRO A 4 -18.59 -17.96 -5.66
CA PRO A 4 -17.67 -18.89 -6.32
C PRO A 4 -16.91 -19.82 -5.36
N ILE A 5 -16.79 -19.43 -4.08
CA ILE A 5 -16.01 -20.17 -3.07
C ILE A 5 -16.90 -20.79 -1.99
N SER A 6 -18.18 -20.40 -1.92
CA SER A 6 -19.13 -20.91 -0.94
C SER A 6 -20.44 -21.32 -1.64
N GLU A 7 -21.20 -22.26 -1.05
CA GLU A 7 -22.52 -22.66 -1.55
C GLU A 7 -23.60 -21.58 -1.37
N GLY A 8 -23.21 -20.40 -0.88
CA GLY A 8 -24.11 -19.27 -0.66
C GLY A 8 -24.74 -18.80 -1.97
N ARG A 9 -26.06 -18.74 -2.01
CA ARG A 9 -26.82 -18.20 -3.14
C ARG A 9 -27.43 -16.88 -2.77
N LEU A 10 -27.10 -15.85 -3.52
CA LEU A 10 -27.72 -14.54 -3.40
C LEU A 10 -28.75 -14.38 -4.53
N LYS A 11 -30.00 -14.18 -4.17
CA LYS A 11 -31.06 -13.86 -5.14
C LYS A 11 -31.22 -12.35 -5.21
N PHE A 12 -31.02 -11.78 -6.39
CA PHE A 12 -31.35 -10.40 -6.68
C PHE A 12 -32.70 -10.34 -7.40
N ASN A 13 -33.53 -9.44 -6.94
CA ASN A 13 -34.69 -9.00 -7.70
C ASN A 13 -34.42 -7.56 -8.16
N LEU A 14 -33.62 -7.41 -9.22
CA LEU A 14 -33.49 -6.13 -9.88
C LEU A 14 -34.82 -5.86 -10.64
N THR A 15 -35.56 -4.90 -10.16
CA THR A 15 -36.74 -4.40 -10.89
C THR A 15 -36.28 -3.38 -11.94
N GLN A 16 -37.10 -3.16 -12.97
CA GLN A 16 -36.82 -2.14 -13.98
C GLN A 16 -36.66 -0.74 -13.34
N SER A 17 -37.42 -0.45 -12.28
CA SER A 17 -37.28 0.80 -11.53
C SER A 17 -35.93 0.93 -10.80
N SER A 18 -35.38 -0.15 -10.25
CA SER A 18 -34.08 -0.16 -9.62
C SER A 18 -32.95 0.08 -10.64
N ILE A 19 -33.07 -0.52 -11.83
CA ILE A 19 -32.10 -0.33 -12.92
C ILE A 19 -32.14 1.13 -13.38
N SER A 20 -33.31 1.68 -13.62
CA SER A 20 -33.46 3.09 -14.05
C SER A 20 -32.95 4.08 -12.98
N ALA A 21 -33.11 3.79 -11.69
CA ALA A 21 -32.57 4.62 -10.63
C ALA A 21 -31.04 4.60 -10.61
N ILE A 22 -30.39 3.44 -10.86
CA ILE A 22 -28.92 3.32 -11.00
C ILE A 22 -28.44 4.13 -12.21
N GLU A 23 -29.10 3.97 -13.37
CA GLU A 23 -28.75 4.71 -14.59
C GLU A 23 -28.83 6.23 -14.38
N GLN A 24 -29.92 6.71 -13.75
CA GLN A 24 -30.09 8.13 -13.45
C GLN A 24 -29.03 8.66 -12.50
N ASN A 25 -28.60 7.89 -11.49
CA ASN A 25 -27.53 8.27 -10.58
C ASN A 25 -26.19 8.38 -11.32
N ILE A 26 -25.89 7.43 -12.19
CA ILE A 26 -24.65 7.47 -13.02
C ILE A 26 -24.69 8.70 -13.94
N ILE A 27 -25.79 8.96 -14.61
CA ILE A 27 -25.95 10.11 -15.49
C ILE A 27 -25.79 11.42 -14.71
N ALA A 28 -26.37 11.55 -13.52
CA ALA A 28 -26.24 12.74 -12.69
C ALA A 28 -24.79 12.98 -12.27
N MET A 29 -24.06 11.94 -11.87
CA MET A 29 -22.62 12.03 -11.55
C MET A 29 -21.79 12.46 -12.77
N LEU A 30 -22.05 11.89 -13.94
CA LEU A 30 -21.34 12.25 -15.17
C LEU A 30 -21.61 13.70 -15.58
N GLN A 31 -22.85 14.19 -15.39
CA GLN A 31 -23.20 15.59 -15.64
C GLN A 31 -22.48 16.55 -14.68
N GLU A 32 -22.44 16.22 -13.39
CA GLU A 32 -21.68 16.99 -12.39
C GLU A 32 -20.19 17.07 -12.76
N MET A 33 -19.60 15.96 -13.20
CA MET A 33 -18.22 15.92 -13.67
C MET A 33 -18.00 16.75 -14.92
N ALA A 34 -18.94 16.79 -15.85
CA ALA A 34 -18.85 17.56 -17.08
C ALA A 34 -18.85 19.08 -16.82
N LEU A 35 -19.49 19.54 -15.75
CA LEU A 35 -19.61 20.95 -15.37
C LEU A 35 -18.36 21.47 -14.61
N SER A 36 -17.46 20.59 -14.18
CA SER A 36 -16.27 20.99 -13.45
C SER A 36 -15.15 21.46 -14.39
N GLU A 37 -14.35 22.44 -13.93
CA GLU A 37 -13.23 23.04 -14.71
C GLU A 37 -12.16 22.03 -15.11
N ASP A 38 -11.43 22.30 -16.22
CA ASP A 38 -10.49 21.38 -16.87
C ASP A 38 -9.34 20.83 -16.00
N ASN A 39 -8.94 21.53 -14.96
CA ASN A 39 -7.84 21.12 -14.07
C ASN A 39 -8.21 20.03 -13.05
N ALA A 40 -9.42 19.51 -13.11
CA ALA A 40 -9.97 18.58 -12.13
C ALA A 40 -9.99 17.12 -12.61
N HIS A 41 -9.15 16.70 -13.56
CA HIS A 41 -9.15 15.33 -14.07
C HIS A 41 -8.99 14.28 -12.98
N LYS A 42 -8.08 14.50 -12.04
CA LYS A 42 -7.86 13.63 -10.89
C LYS A 42 -9.11 13.55 -10.01
N SER A 43 -9.71 14.67 -9.68
CA SER A 43 -10.93 14.74 -8.86
C SER A 43 -12.13 14.13 -9.58
N LYS A 44 -12.24 14.30 -10.91
CA LYS A 44 -13.25 13.63 -11.73
C LYS A 44 -13.11 12.12 -11.70
N TYR A 45 -11.88 11.61 -11.85
CA TYR A 45 -11.58 10.19 -11.77
C TYR A 45 -11.98 9.59 -10.42
N PHE A 46 -11.58 10.22 -9.30
CA PHE A 46 -11.96 9.77 -7.96
C PHE A 46 -13.46 9.83 -7.73
N THR A 47 -14.11 10.91 -8.19
CA THR A 47 -15.57 11.05 -8.08
C THR A 47 -16.29 9.95 -8.84
N LEU A 48 -15.81 9.58 -10.02
CA LEU A 48 -16.40 8.48 -10.79
C LEU A 48 -16.21 7.13 -10.10
N ILE A 49 -14.99 6.76 -9.77
CA ILE A 49 -14.67 5.40 -9.30
C ILE A 49 -15.12 5.19 -7.85
N GLU A 50 -14.74 6.06 -6.95
CA GLU A 50 -15.08 5.91 -5.52
C GLU A 50 -16.47 6.46 -5.21
N GLY A 51 -16.86 7.58 -5.82
CA GLY A 51 -18.19 8.15 -5.66
C GLY A 51 -19.30 7.22 -6.16
N LEU A 52 -19.07 6.49 -7.26
CA LEU A 52 -20.02 5.49 -7.75
C LEU A 52 -20.25 4.37 -6.73
N LYS A 53 -19.16 3.84 -6.14
CA LYS A 53 -19.23 2.82 -5.09
C LYS A 53 -20.03 3.31 -3.88
N HIS A 54 -19.77 4.52 -3.41
CA HIS A 54 -20.42 5.08 -2.24
C HIS A 54 -21.87 5.50 -2.49
N ASN A 55 -22.14 6.19 -3.58
CA ASN A 55 -23.48 6.70 -3.88
C ASN A 55 -24.48 5.61 -4.20
N LEU A 56 -24.11 4.59 -4.96
CA LEU A 56 -24.98 3.45 -5.23
C LEU A 56 -25.25 2.63 -3.97
N SER A 57 -24.25 2.49 -3.09
CA SER A 57 -24.40 1.81 -1.81
C SER A 57 -25.33 2.55 -0.85
N ALA A 58 -25.32 3.89 -0.83
CA ALA A 58 -26.09 4.68 0.12
C ALA A 58 -27.58 4.80 -0.22
N LYS A 59 -27.92 4.77 -1.52
CA LYS A 59 -29.32 5.01 -1.99
C LYS A 59 -30.17 3.76 -2.11
N GLU A 60 -29.57 2.60 -2.28
CA GLU A 60 -30.23 1.30 -2.43
C GLU A 60 -29.79 0.35 -1.32
N SER A 61 -30.46 0.41 -0.17
CA SER A 61 -30.02 -0.28 1.05
C SER A 61 -29.84 -1.80 0.92
N TYR A 62 -30.55 -2.48 0.02
CA TYR A 62 -30.38 -3.91 -0.21
C TYR A 62 -29.15 -4.23 -1.09
N LEU A 63 -28.63 -3.26 -1.86
CA LEU A 63 -27.37 -3.39 -2.60
C LEU A 63 -26.15 -3.07 -1.74
N TYR A 64 -26.32 -2.37 -0.62
CA TYR A 64 -25.23 -1.89 0.23
C TYR A 64 -24.22 -2.97 0.63
N GLY A 65 -24.69 -4.12 1.08
CA GLY A 65 -23.80 -5.21 1.49
C GLY A 65 -23.30 -6.10 0.34
N ILE A 66 -23.83 -5.91 -0.86
CA ILE A 66 -23.67 -6.81 -2.00
C ILE A 66 -22.82 -6.15 -3.08
N TRP A 67 -22.97 -4.84 -3.27
CA TRP A 67 -22.36 -4.09 -4.34
C TRP A 67 -20.85 -4.26 -4.42
N ASN A 68 -20.18 -4.21 -3.28
CA ASN A 68 -18.74 -4.44 -3.18
C ASN A 68 -18.31 -5.91 -3.38
N LYS A 69 -19.27 -6.84 -3.47
CA LYS A 69 -19.04 -8.29 -3.57
C LYS A 69 -19.55 -8.88 -4.87
N ILE A 70 -20.08 -8.06 -5.77
CA ILE A 70 -20.53 -8.55 -7.08
C ILE A 70 -19.32 -9.13 -7.80
N PRO A 71 -19.34 -10.42 -8.16
CA PRO A 71 -18.24 -11.03 -8.89
C PRO A 71 -18.12 -10.40 -10.28
N ALA A 72 -16.90 -10.33 -10.77
CA ALA A 72 -16.66 -9.92 -12.14
C ALA A 72 -17.33 -10.89 -13.14
N ASP A 73 -17.86 -10.35 -14.22
CA ASP A 73 -18.39 -11.16 -15.33
C ASP A 73 -17.21 -11.66 -16.19
N THR A 74 -16.51 -12.62 -15.66
CA THR A 74 -15.33 -13.25 -16.26
C THR A 74 -15.43 -14.77 -16.19
N ARG A 75 -14.52 -15.45 -16.89
CA ARG A 75 -14.43 -16.92 -16.88
C ARG A 75 -14.04 -17.49 -15.52
N ILE A 76 -13.35 -16.69 -14.69
CA ILE A 76 -12.96 -17.05 -13.33
C ILE A 76 -13.45 -15.91 -12.40
N PRO A 77 -14.71 -15.98 -11.93
CA PRO A 77 -15.33 -14.92 -11.12
C PRO A 77 -14.91 -15.00 -9.65
N ASP A 78 -13.62 -15.08 -9.36
CA ASP A 78 -13.02 -15.19 -8.03
C ASP A 78 -12.70 -13.83 -7.39
N HIS A 79 -12.94 -12.75 -8.12
CA HIS A 79 -12.75 -11.35 -7.70
C HIS A 79 -13.97 -10.49 -8.01
N SER A 80 -14.07 -9.34 -7.38
CA SER A 80 -15.18 -8.40 -7.62
C SER A 80 -15.04 -7.65 -8.93
N ILE A 81 -16.16 -7.15 -9.46
CA ILE A 81 -16.17 -6.29 -10.66
C ILE A 81 -15.26 -5.05 -10.45
N TRP A 82 -15.21 -4.50 -9.25
CA TRP A 82 -14.38 -3.34 -8.94
C TRP A 82 -12.87 -3.63 -9.04
N HIS A 83 -12.44 -4.79 -8.57
CA HIS A 83 -11.05 -5.23 -8.75
C HIS A 83 -10.73 -5.47 -10.22
N HIS A 84 -11.68 -6.06 -10.94
CA HIS A 84 -11.53 -6.28 -12.38
C HIS A 84 -11.34 -4.98 -13.14
N ASP A 85 -12.23 -4.02 -12.92
CA ASP A 85 -12.20 -2.72 -13.59
C ASP A 85 -10.95 -1.92 -13.22
N SER A 86 -10.54 -1.94 -11.96
CA SER A 86 -9.27 -1.32 -11.53
C SER A 86 -8.08 -1.92 -12.26
N LEU A 87 -8.02 -3.26 -12.36
CA LEU A 87 -6.93 -3.94 -13.05
C LEU A 87 -6.92 -3.61 -14.55
N VAL A 88 -8.08 -3.60 -15.19
CA VAL A 88 -8.21 -3.26 -16.62
C VAL A 88 -7.78 -1.80 -16.86
N SER A 89 -8.17 -0.88 -15.97
CA SER A 89 -7.75 0.52 -16.03
C SER A 89 -6.23 0.67 -15.94
N ALA A 90 -5.61 0.03 -14.95
CA ALA A 90 -4.16 0.05 -14.78
C ALA A 90 -3.42 -0.54 -15.98
N LEU A 91 -3.90 -1.65 -16.54
CA LEU A 91 -3.32 -2.26 -17.73
C LEU A 91 -3.42 -1.36 -18.97
N ALA A 92 -4.53 -0.64 -19.13
CA ALA A 92 -4.74 0.27 -20.25
C ALA A 92 -3.71 1.41 -20.29
N THR A 93 -3.28 1.89 -19.12
CA THR A 93 -2.27 2.95 -19.02
C THR A 93 -0.84 2.46 -19.31
N CYS A 94 -0.57 1.17 -19.18
CA CYS A 94 0.77 0.58 -19.34
C CYS A 94 1.20 0.35 -20.80
N LYS A 95 0.43 0.76 -21.80
CA LYS A 95 0.79 0.71 -23.23
C LYS A 95 1.33 -0.66 -23.71
N ASN A 96 0.74 -1.75 -23.22
CA ASN A 96 1.13 -3.14 -23.51
C ASN A 96 2.47 -3.62 -22.88
N GLU A 97 3.09 -2.84 -22.01
CA GLU A 97 4.26 -3.25 -21.24
C GLU A 97 4.01 -3.11 -19.73
N PRO A 98 3.02 -3.84 -19.14
CA PRO A 98 2.77 -3.82 -17.72
C PRO A 98 3.79 -4.65 -16.95
N TYR A 99 4.18 -4.14 -15.78
CA TYR A 99 5.07 -4.80 -14.83
C TYR A 99 4.43 -4.84 -13.45
N PHE A 100 4.61 -5.94 -12.75
CA PHE A 100 4.35 -5.99 -11.31
C PHE A 100 5.50 -5.32 -10.56
N PHE A 101 5.22 -4.21 -9.94
CA PHE A 101 6.13 -3.50 -9.05
C PHE A 101 5.85 -3.94 -7.62
N VAL A 102 6.85 -4.46 -6.94
CA VAL A 102 6.75 -4.92 -5.55
C VAL A 102 7.67 -4.08 -4.69
N PHE A 103 7.12 -3.46 -3.67
CA PHE A 103 7.85 -2.65 -2.71
C PHE A 103 7.66 -3.18 -1.29
N SER A 104 8.69 -3.15 -0.46
CA SER A 104 8.57 -3.37 0.98
C SER A 104 9.54 -2.54 1.78
N LEU A 105 9.10 -2.14 2.98
CA LEU A 105 9.86 -1.38 3.96
C LEU A 105 10.30 -2.29 5.11
N GLY A 106 11.54 -2.15 5.57
CA GLY A 106 12.11 -2.80 6.74
C GLY A 106 12.97 -1.84 7.55
N PRO A 107 13.47 -2.28 8.72
CA PRO A 107 13.16 -3.52 9.43
C PRO A 107 11.83 -3.42 10.22
N VAL A 108 10.93 -4.39 10.08
CA VAL A 108 9.66 -4.39 10.80
C VAL A 108 9.83 -4.95 12.21
N GLN A 109 10.31 -6.19 12.30
CA GLN A 109 10.44 -6.88 13.60
C GLN A 109 11.44 -6.17 14.51
N GLY A 110 12.58 -5.75 13.97
CA GLY A 110 13.61 -5.04 14.72
C GLY A 110 13.11 -3.70 15.29
N PHE A 111 12.19 -3.03 14.59
CA PHE A 111 11.62 -1.76 15.04
C PHE A 111 10.51 -1.96 16.08
N ILE A 112 9.58 -2.89 15.82
CA ILE A 112 8.43 -3.13 16.71
C ILE A 112 8.82 -3.81 18.01
N SER A 113 9.80 -4.74 17.99
CA SER A 113 10.23 -5.47 19.18
C SER A 113 10.90 -4.60 20.25
N GLU A 114 11.32 -3.39 19.91
CA GLU A 114 11.90 -2.44 20.85
C GLU A 114 10.85 -1.67 21.69
N ALA A 115 9.55 -1.91 21.45
CA ALA A 115 8.47 -1.30 22.19
C ALA A 115 8.45 -1.75 23.67
N ARG A 116 8.33 -0.79 24.61
CA ARG A 116 8.27 -1.07 26.06
C ARG A 116 6.83 -1.23 26.57
N LYS A 117 5.92 -0.51 25.95
CA LYS A 117 4.52 -0.44 26.34
C LYS A 117 3.64 -0.68 25.11
N LEU A 118 2.40 -1.08 25.36
CA LEU A 118 1.42 -1.27 24.27
C LEU A 118 1.25 -0.01 23.41
N ARG A 119 1.36 1.17 24.02
CA ARG A 119 1.29 2.44 23.29
C ARG A 119 2.47 2.63 22.35
N ASP A 120 3.66 2.19 22.73
CA ASP A 120 4.85 2.28 21.87
C ASP A 120 4.73 1.30 20.68
N LEU A 121 4.21 0.09 20.95
CA LEU A 121 3.89 -0.90 19.93
C LEU A 121 2.87 -0.35 18.91
N TRP A 122 1.80 0.25 19.41
CA TRP A 122 0.81 0.90 18.58
C TRP A 122 1.41 2.03 17.74
N ALA A 123 2.18 2.92 18.37
CA ALA A 123 2.83 4.04 17.67
C ALA A 123 3.81 3.55 16.60
N GLY A 124 4.60 2.52 16.89
CA GLY A 124 5.51 1.91 15.92
C GLY A 124 4.77 1.31 14.72
N SER A 125 3.67 0.61 14.98
CA SER A 125 2.80 0.07 13.93
C SER A 125 2.17 1.16 13.08
N MET A 126 1.73 2.27 13.69
CA MET A 126 1.19 3.43 12.96
C MET A 126 2.24 4.10 12.08
N VAL A 127 3.48 4.26 12.57
CA VAL A 127 4.58 4.82 11.77
C VAL A 127 4.87 3.94 10.56
N LEU A 128 4.99 2.62 10.74
CA LEU A 128 5.21 1.70 9.63
C LEU A 128 4.08 1.75 8.59
N SER A 129 2.83 1.74 9.06
CA SER A 129 1.65 1.82 8.20
C SER A 129 1.61 3.16 7.45
N TYR A 130 1.97 4.26 8.10
CA TYR A 130 2.01 5.58 7.49
C TYR A 130 3.13 5.70 6.45
N LEU A 131 4.33 5.18 6.72
CA LEU A 131 5.42 5.20 5.75
C LEU A 131 5.12 4.32 4.53
N ALA A 132 4.45 3.18 4.71
CA ALA A 132 3.95 2.38 3.60
C ALA A 132 2.89 3.14 2.78
N TRP A 133 2.00 3.87 3.47
CA TRP A 133 1.02 4.73 2.83
C TRP A 133 1.67 5.84 1.99
N VAL A 134 2.78 6.43 2.43
CA VAL A 134 3.52 7.43 1.64
C VAL A 134 3.88 6.89 0.25
N GLY A 135 4.42 5.66 0.18
CA GLY A 135 4.73 5.03 -1.10
C GLY A 135 3.48 4.70 -1.94
N ILE A 136 2.43 4.22 -1.31
CA ILE A 136 1.14 3.94 -1.97
C ILE A 136 0.53 5.26 -2.48
N ARG A 137 0.52 6.31 -1.67
CA ARG A 137 0.01 7.64 -2.05
C ARG A 137 0.75 8.20 -3.26
N PHE A 138 2.08 8.05 -3.30
CA PHE A 138 2.87 8.46 -4.46
C PHE A 138 2.37 7.81 -5.76
N ILE A 139 2.10 6.50 -5.73
CA ILE A 139 1.52 5.80 -6.89
C ILE A 139 0.12 6.30 -7.21
N CYS A 140 -0.73 6.49 -6.20
CA CYS A 140 -2.07 7.03 -6.39
C CYS A 140 -2.06 8.44 -7.00
N ASP A 141 -1.09 9.27 -6.62
CA ASP A 141 -0.93 10.63 -7.14
C ASP A 141 -0.40 10.66 -8.57
N THR A 142 0.46 9.70 -8.93
CA THR A 142 1.16 9.68 -10.22
C THR A 142 0.39 8.92 -11.30
N PHE A 143 -0.17 7.75 -10.94
CA PHE A 143 -0.78 6.83 -11.89
C PHE A 143 -2.28 6.61 -11.65
N GLY A 144 -2.71 6.67 -10.40
CA GLY A 144 -4.07 6.38 -9.96
C GLY A 144 -4.12 5.26 -8.93
N PRO A 145 -5.17 5.21 -8.08
CA PRO A 145 -5.32 4.17 -7.06
C PRO A 145 -5.62 2.77 -7.64
N ASP A 146 -6.11 2.70 -8.86
CA ASP A 146 -6.36 1.49 -9.64
C ASP A 146 -5.08 0.70 -9.94
N HIS A 147 -3.92 1.36 -9.93
CA HIS A 147 -2.62 0.72 -10.07
C HIS A 147 -2.21 -0.10 -8.85
N ILE A 148 -2.79 0.11 -7.67
CA ILE A 148 -2.49 -0.67 -6.46
C ILE A 148 -3.26 -1.98 -6.46
N VAL A 149 -2.52 -3.09 -6.57
CA VAL A 149 -3.07 -4.45 -6.55
C VAL A 149 -3.17 -4.98 -5.13
N TYR A 150 -2.18 -4.67 -4.28
CA TYR A 150 -2.13 -5.08 -2.89
C TYR A 150 -1.44 -3.99 -2.05
N PRO A 151 -1.97 -3.67 -0.86
CA PRO A 151 -3.25 -4.15 -0.29
C PRO A 151 -4.46 -3.53 -1.00
N SER A 152 -5.65 -4.09 -0.73
CA SER A 152 -6.89 -3.41 -1.13
C SER A 152 -6.97 -2.05 -0.44
N LEU A 153 -7.23 -1.00 -1.21
CA LEU A 153 -7.37 0.36 -0.68
C LEU A 153 -8.75 0.60 -0.06
N SER A 154 -9.73 -0.23 -0.44
CA SER A 154 -11.11 -0.10 0.06
C SER A 154 -11.17 -0.29 1.58
N GLY A 155 -11.80 0.67 2.28
CA GLY A 155 -11.93 0.66 3.74
C GLY A 155 -10.67 1.05 4.51
N GLN A 156 -9.61 1.46 3.85
CA GLN A 156 -8.37 1.90 4.49
C GLN A 156 -8.48 3.36 4.94
N PRO A 157 -8.24 3.68 6.23
CA PRO A 157 -8.44 5.02 6.77
C PRO A 157 -7.65 6.12 6.05
N PHE A 158 -6.36 5.89 5.78
CA PHE A 158 -5.54 6.88 5.09
C PHE A 158 -6.00 7.12 3.64
N PHE A 159 -6.41 6.06 2.95
CA PHE A 159 -6.96 6.18 1.61
C PHE A 159 -8.29 6.91 1.60
N TYR A 160 -9.14 6.66 2.58
CA TYR A 160 -10.42 7.34 2.70
C TYR A 160 -10.26 8.85 2.89
N GLU A 161 -9.37 9.29 3.78
CA GLU A 161 -9.07 10.73 3.95
C GLU A 161 -8.50 11.33 2.65
N TYR A 162 -7.63 10.60 1.98
CA TYR A 162 -7.05 11.01 0.71
C TYR A 162 -8.09 11.22 -0.39
N ILE A 163 -9.07 10.32 -0.55
CA ILE A 163 -10.13 10.51 -1.54
C ILE A 163 -11.05 11.68 -1.17
N ARG A 164 -11.35 11.89 0.11
CA ARG A 164 -12.11 13.05 0.56
C ARG A 164 -11.46 14.38 0.20
N GLU A 165 -10.14 14.47 0.32
CA GLU A 165 -9.36 15.67 -0.05
C GLU A 165 -9.36 15.92 -1.57
N ASN A 166 -9.57 14.88 -2.37
CA ASN A 166 -9.42 14.93 -3.84
C ASN A 166 -10.75 14.82 -4.60
N MET A 167 -11.87 14.55 -3.94
CA MET A 167 -13.18 14.44 -4.59
C MET A 167 -13.84 15.81 -4.80
N LEU A 168 -14.65 15.91 -5.84
CA LEU A 168 -15.47 17.10 -6.14
C LEU A 168 -16.72 17.19 -5.25
N SER A 169 -17.25 16.05 -4.83
CA SER A 169 -18.45 15.97 -4.00
C SER A 169 -18.11 15.41 -2.62
N GLU A 170 -18.88 15.83 -1.62
CA GLU A 170 -18.76 15.25 -0.28
C GLU A 170 -19.21 13.79 -0.30
N ILE A 171 -18.36 12.92 0.22
CA ILE A 171 -18.73 11.54 0.53
C ILE A 171 -19.08 11.41 2.02
N PRO A 172 -20.07 10.59 2.38
CA PRO A 172 -20.43 10.35 3.77
C PRO A 172 -19.21 9.86 4.56
N GLU A 173 -19.08 10.28 5.81
CA GLU A 173 -18.03 9.75 6.69
C GLU A 173 -18.33 8.29 7.03
N VAL A 174 -17.64 7.38 6.37
CA VAL A 174 -17.82 5.92 6.53
C VAL A 174 -16.86 5.33 7.57
N ILE A 175 -15.78 6.07 7.90
CA ILE A 175 -14.71 5.59 8.78
C ILE A 175 -14.82 6.26 10.14
N THR A 176 -14.97 5.45 11.19
CA THR A 176 -15.06 5.95 12.56
C THR A 176 -13.71 6.46 13.09
N THR A 177 -13.76 7.28 14.15
CA THR A 177 -12.55 7.78 14.82
C THR A 177 -11.67 6.63 15.34
N GLU A 178 -12.26 5.51 15.76
CA GLU A 178 -11.54 4.32 16.21
C GLU A 178 -10.81 3.66 15.04
N GLN A 179 -11.46 3.54 13.89
CA GLN A 179 -10.84 2.97 12.68
C GLN A 179 -9.65 3.81 12.19
N LYS A 180 -9.71 5.15 12.30
CA LYS A 180 -8.60 6.06 11.97
C LYS A 180 -7.33 5.81 12.82
N ARG A 181 -7.47 5.14 13.96
CA ARG A 181 -6.37 4.79 14.87
C ARG A 181 -5.78 3.40 14.63
N ILE A 182 -6.24 2.68 13.61
CA ILE A 182 -5.74 1.35 13.28
C ILE A 182 -4.64 1.46 12.22
N ALA A 183 -3.48 0.89 12.52
CA ALA A 183 -2.40 0.70 11.56
C ALA A 183 -2.83 -0.37 10.54
N SER A 184 -3.34 0.05 9.40
CA SER A 184 -4.04 -0.84 8.47
C SER A 184 -3.22 -1.21 7.22
N PHE A 185 -2.25 -0.37 6.83
CA PHE A 185 -1.38 -0.69 5.71
C PHE A 185 -0.23 -1.61 6.12
N PRO A 186 -0.01 -2.71 5.40
CA PRO A 186 1.17 -3.56 5.59
C PRO A 186 2.42 -2.83 5.10
N ASN A 187 3.59 -3.28 5.55
CA ASN A 187 4.89 -2.75 5.12
C ASN A 187 5.29 -3.13 3.68
N LYS A 188 4.40 -3.80 2.96
CA LYS A 188 4.59 -4.27 1.58
C LYS A 188 3.38 -3.93 0.75
N PHE A 189 3.62 -3.47 -0.49
CA PHE A 189 2.56 -3.28 -1.47
C PHE A 189 3.00 -3.76 -2.86
N VAL A 190 2.02 -3.98 -3.71
CA VAL A 190 2.19 -4.39 -5.10
C VAL A 190 1.38 -3.46 -5.99
N ALA A 191 1.98 -3.00 -7.04
CA ALA A 191 1.34 -2.18 -8.07
C ALA A 191 1.60 -2.72 -9.47
N ILE A 192 0.81 -2.29 -10.44
CA ILE A 192 1.08 -2.49 -11.85
C ILE A 192 1.52 -1.15 -12.43
N LEU A 193 2.71 -1.13 -13.01
CA LEU A 193 3.31 0.09 -13.56
C LEU A 193 3.78 -0.13 -15.01
N PRO A 194 3.82 0.92 -15.83
CA PRO A 194 4.46 0.85 -17.14
C PRO A 194 5.97 0.72 -16.97
N LYS A 195 6.60 -0.06 -17.82
CA LYS A 195 8.03 -0.40 -17.80
C LYS A 195 8.95 0.80 -17.65
N ASP A 196 8.69 1.85 -18.42
CA ASP A 196 9.52 3.05 -18.51
C ASP A 196 9.46 3.93 -17.25
N ALA A 197 8.47 3.73 -16.38
CA ALA A 197 8.30 4.50 -15.15
C ALA A 197 8.90 3.83 -13.90
N ILE A 198 9.31 2.57 -13.96
CA ILE A 198 9.64 1.75 -12.80
C ILE A 198 10.80 2.33 -11.98
N GLU A 199 11.92 2.59 -12.64
CA GLU A 199 13.17 3.03 -12.00
C GLU A 199 12.99 4.35 -11.26
N GLU A 200 12.34 5.30 -11.92
CA GLU A 200 12.07 6.62 -11.37
C GLU A 200 11.08 6.53 -10.20
N THR A 201 10.00 5.77 -10.37
CA THR A 201 9.01 5.55 -9.32
C THR A 201 9.64 4.93 -8.08
N GLY A 202 10.47 3.90 -8.23
CA GLY A 202 11.14 3.27 -7.10
C GLY A 202 12.02 4.24 -6.32
N ARG A 203 12.84 5.04 -7.01
CA ARG A 203 13.71 6.04 -6.38
C ARG A 203 12.93 7.16 -5.69
N GLN A 204 11.88 7.66 -6.32
CA GLN A 204 11.06 8.72 -5.75
C GLN A 204 10.29 8.24 -4.51
N ILE A 205 9.78 7.03 -4.49
CA ILE A 205 9.15 6.45 -3.30
C ILE A 205 10.15 6.35 -2.14
N GLU A 206 11.39 5.90 -2.40
CA GLU A 206 12.42 5.85 -1.36
C GLU A 206 12.75 7.24 -0.81
N GLU A 207 12.87 8.23 -1.67
CA GLU A 207 13.14 9.61 -1.29
C GLU A 207 12.00 10.20 -0.46
N GLU A 208 10.76 10.04 -0.89
CA GLU A 208 9.57 10.51 -0.17
C GLU A 208 9.46 9.88 1.23
N ILE A 209 9.67 8.56 1.34
CA ILE A 209 9.67 7.88 2.64
C ILE A 209 10.78 8.42 3.54
N ARG A 210 11.98 8.63 3.00
CA ARG A 210 13.12 9.20 3.75
C ARG A 210 12.82 10.62 4.23
N ASN A 211 12.24 11.47 3.38
CA ASN A 211 11.89 12.84 3.71
C ASN A 211 10.82 12.89 4.80
N VAL A 212 9.78 12.07 4.69
CA VAL A 212 8.72 11.97 5.70
C VAL A 212 9.27 11.46 7.03
N TRP A 213 10.13 10.43 7.01
CA TRP A 213 10.79 9.95 8.22
C TRP A 213 11.66 11.02 8.88
N LYS A 214 12.44 11.74 8.09
CA LYS A 214 13.26 12.85 8.57
C LYS A 214 12.42 13.95 9.21
N ALA A 215 11.26 14.28 8.65
CA ALA A 215 10.33 15.24 9.23
C ALA A 215 9.75 14.76 10.57
N ILE A 216 9.35 13.48 10.67
CA ILE A 216 8.88 12.86 11.92
C ILE A 216 10.00 12.90 12.97
N SER A 217 11.20 12.40 12.62
CA SER A 217 12.37 12.35 13.48
C SER A 217 12.74 13.74 14.00
N SER A 218 12.80 14.75 13.12
CA SER A 218 13.11 16.12 13.49
C SER A 218 12.07 16.75 14.43
N SER A 219 10.79 16.44 14.23
CA SER A 219 9.72 16.90 15.11
C SER A 219 9.86 16.31 16.52
N VAL A 220 10.21 15.03 16.61
CA VAL A 220 10.44 14.34 17.90
C VAL A 220 11.71 14.87 18.55
N TYR A 221 12.80 15.04 17.79
CA TYR A 221 14.04 15.63 18.25
C TYR A 221 13.80 16.98 18.94
N SER A 222 13.07 17.88 18.27
CA SER A 222 12.78 19.21 18.79
C SER A 222 12.00 19.16 20.11
N LYS A 223 11.06 18.23 20.25
CA LYS A 223 10.29 18.04 21.50
C LYS A 223 11.14 17.47 22.62
N VAL A 224 12.01 16.50 22.34
CA VAL A 224 12.93 15.94 23.33
C VAL A 224 13.94 17.00 23.76
N TYR A 225 14.53 17.70 22.80
CA TYR A 225 15.44 18.80 23.01
C TYR A 225 14.88 19.86 23.95
N SER A 226 13.66 20.33 23.69
CA SER A 226 13.03 21.39 24.51
C SER A 226 12.79 20.97 25.96
N LYS A 227 12.61 19.69 26.24
CA LYS A 227 12.45 19.16 27.60
C LYS A 227 13.78 19.02 28.33
N VAL A 228 14.83 18.63 27.62
CA VAL A 228 16.16 18.37 28.19
C VAL A 228 16.93 19.66 28.41
N TYR A 229 16.64 20.71 27.66
CA TYR A 229 17.35 21.99 27.66
C TYR A 229 17.02 22.89 28.88
N SER A 230 16.87 22.35 30.02
CA SER A 230 16.67 23.15 31.24
C SER A 230 18.00 23.59 31.91
N GLY A 231 19.02 24.04 31.14
CA GLY A 231 20.08 24.88 31.72
C GLY A 231 21.56 24.43 31.64
N ALA A 232 21.92 23.35 30.98
CA ALA A 232 23.32 22.99 30.78
C ALA A 232 23.62 22.84 29.28
N ALA A 233 24.04 23.93 28.66
CA ALA A 233 24.32 24.05 27.22
C ALA A 233 25.54 23.26 26.71
N SER A 234 26.08 22.30 27.46
CA SER A 234 27.44 21.85 27.21
C SER A 234 27.66 20.77 26.16
N ASN A 235 26.63 20.03 25.68
CA ASN A 235 26.92 19.03 24.64
C ASN A 235 25.71 18.56 23.83
N LEU A 236 24.98 19.50 23.28
CA LEU A 236 23.84 19.21 22.37
C LEU A 236 24.32 18.58 21.06
N GLU A 237 25.55 18.82 20.66
CA GLU A 237 26.16 18.20 19.47
C GLU A 237 26.30 16.69 19.65
N TYR A 238 26.75 16.24 20.82
CA TYR A 238 26.85 14.83 21.15
C TYR A 238 25.48 14.11 21.08
N PHE A 239 24.44 14.71 21.64
CA PHE A 239 23.08 14.18 21.54
C PHE A 239 22.59 14.14 20.10
N LYS A 240 22.85 15.20 19.33
CA LYS A 240 22.47 15.31 17.92
C LYS A 240 23.15 14.24 17.07
N GLU A 241 24.44 14.02 17.25
CA GLU A 241 25.21 12.99 16.55
C GLU A 241 24.64 11.59 16.78
N ILE A 242 24.30 11.23 18.03
CA ILE A 242 23.67 9.95 18.35
C ILE A 242 22.32 9.85 17.65
N TRP A 243 21.51 10.92 17.71
CA TRP A 243 20.18 10.96 17.13
C TRP A 243 20.23 10.77 15.61
N GLU A 244 21.05 11.55 14.92
CA GLU A 244 21.19 11.48 13.45
C GLU A 244 21.69 10.11 13.02
N ARG A 245 22.77 9.61 13.60
CA ARG A 245 23.33 8.30 13.29
C ARG A 245 22.32 7.16 13.43
N GLN A 246 21.43 7.22 14.43
CA GLN A 246 20.45 6.17 14.67
C GLN A 246 19.21 6.29 13.79
N ASN A 247 18.94 7.46 13.23
CA ASN A 247 17.74 7.72 12.43
C ASN A 247 17.98 7.77 10.93
N ASP A 248 19.16 8.22 10.47
CA ASP A 248 19.40 8.50 9.04
C ASP A 248 19.29 7.24 8.16
N ASN A 249 19.68 6.08 8.67
CA ASN A 249 19.65 4.82 7.94
C ASN A 249 18.79 3.75 8.63
N LEU A 250 17.73 4.17 9.33
CA LEU A 250 16.85 3.24 10.04
C LEU A 250 16.04 2.35 9.09
N TRP A 251 15.54 2.93 8.00
CA TRP A 251 14.65 2.24 7.07
C TRP A 251 15.39 1.68 5.87
N GLU A 252 15.09 0.45 5.55
CA GLU A 252 15.55 -0.28 4.37
C GLU A 252 14.39 -0.44 3.39
N SER A 253 14.56 0.05 2.17
CA SER A 253 13.60 -0.14 1.09
C SER A 253 14.07 -1.26 0.16
N TYR A 254 13.14 -2.16 -0.18
CA TYR A 254 13.36 -3.22 -1.14
C TYR A 254 12.27 -3.15 -2.20
N TRP A 255 12.66 -2.90 -3.43
CA TRP A 255 11.72 -2.90 -4.53
C TRP A 255 12.32 -3.54 -5.78
N LEU A 256 11.47 -4.10 -6.58
CA LEU A 256 11.78 -4.62 -7.90
C LEU A 256 10.53 -4.62 -8.76
N ALA A 257 10.72 -4.82 -10.06
CA ALA A 257 9.62 -5.07 -10.97
C ALA A 257 9.90 -6.31 -11.83
N SER A 258 8.82 -7.04 -12.14
CA SER A 258 8.81 -8.20 -13.01
C SER A 258 7.75 -8.01 -14.08
N PRO A 259 8.05 -8.32 -15.36
CA PRO A 259 7.09 -8.13 -16.44
C PRO A 259 5.85 -9.01 -16.23
N TRP A 260 4.71 -8.51 -16.68
CA TRP A 260 3.55 -9.36 -16.87
C TRP A 260 3.80 -10.31 -18.04
N LEU A 261 3.72 -11.60 -17.81
CA LEU A 261 3.88 -12.61 -18.85
C LEU A 261 2.75 -12.48 -19.87
N LYS A 262 3.09 -12.44 -21.14
CA LYS A 262 2.10 -12.45 -22.23
C LYS A 262 1.60 -13.85 -22.50
N THR A 263 2.48 -14.82 -22.38
CA THR A 263 2.21 -16.26 -22.55
C THR A 263 3.05 -17.07 -21.57
N LEU A 264 2.72 -18.35 -21.43
CA LEU A 264 3.54 -19.30 -20.65
C LEU A 264 4.74 -19.83 -21.45
N SER A 265 4.93 -19.35 -22.68
CA SER A 265 6.10 -19.63 -23.51
C SER A 265 7.18 -18.56 -23.40
N ASP A 266 6.94 -17.50 -22.61
CA ASP A 266 7.93 -16.47 -22.35
C ASP A 266 9.11 -17.05 -21.56
N ASP A 267 10.33 -16.61 -21.83
CA ASP A 267 11.56 -17.12 -21.18
C ASP A 267 11.48 -17.12 -19.66
N LEU A 268 10.89 -16.06 -19.07
CA LEU A 268 10.66 -15.97 -17.64
C LEU A 268 9.67 -17.00 -17.10
N ALA A 269 8.85 -17.61 -17.95
CA ALA A 269 7.94 -18.66 -17.50
C ALA A 269 8.69 -19.95 -17.11
N GLU A 270 9.96 -20.11 -17.50
CA GLU A 270 10.81 -21.22 -17.07
C GLU A 270 11.11 -21.19 -15.57
N GLU A 271 11.08 -20.01 -14.94
CA GLU A 271 11.25 -19.83 -13.51
C GLU A 271 10.00 -20.29 -12.69
N ILE A 272 8.88 -20.54 -13.37
CA ILE A 272 7.68 -21.09 -12.71
C ILE A 272 7.84 -22.60 -12.55
N PRO A 273 7.54 -23.17 -11.38
CA PRO A 273 7.58 -24.63 -11.20
C PRO A 273 6.79 -25.37 -12.29
N GLU A 274 7.34 -26.45 -12.79
CA GLU A 274 6.74 -27.23 -13.89
C GLU A 274 5.33 -27.70 -13.59
N THR A 275 5.07 -28.08 -12.31
CA THR A 275 3.73 -28.46 -11.84
C THR A 275 2.71 -27.34 -12.02
N ASP A 276 3.09 -26.11 -11.76
CA ASP A 276 2.22 -24.95 -11.88
C ASP A 276 2.01 -24.56 -13.34
N ARG A 277 3.07 -24.60 -14.15
CA ARG A 277 2.98 -24.43 -15.62
C ARG A 277 2.04 -25.46 -16.24
N ALA A 278 2.17 -26.71 -15.85
CA ALA A 278 1.31 -27.79 -16.35
C ALA A 278 -0.16 -27.58 -15.94
N ALA A 279 -0.43 -27.16 -14.70
CA ALA A 279 -1.78 -26.84 -14.23
C ALA A 279 -2.39 -25.66 -15.01
N ILE A 280 -1.64 -24.60 -15.24
CA ILE A 280 -2.10 -23.42 -15.97
C ILE A 280 -2.35 -23.78 -17.44
N ASN A 281 -1.47 -24.54 -18.08
CA ASN A 281 -1.68 -25.03 -19.44
C ASN A 281 -2.93 -25.87 -19.56
N LYS A 282 -3.19 -26.75 -18.59
CA LYS A 282 -4.41 -27.56 -18.54
C LYS A 282 -5.66 -26.68 -18.42
N LEU A 283 -5.63 -25.67 -17.53
CA LEU A 283 -6.72 -24.70 -17.39
C LEU A 283 -6.94 -23.92 -18.70
N SER A 284 -5.88 -23.43 -19.32
CA SER A 284 -5.94 -22.71 -20.58
C SER A 284 -6.62 -23.54 -21.68
N LYS A 285 -6.27 -24.83 -21.76
CA LYS A 285 -6.87 -25.77 -22.71
C LYS A 285 -8.37 -25.98 -22.41
N LEU A 286 -8.72 -26.21 -21.15
CA LEU A 286 -10.11 -26.39 -20.73
C LEU A 286 -10.96 -25.15 -21.06
N PHE A 287 -10.44 -23.93 -20.84
CA PHE A 287 -11.13 -22.70 -21.19
C PHE A 287 -11.34 -22.58 -22.70
N SER A 288 -10.32 -22.87 -23.48
CA SER A 288 -10.44 -22.82 -24.95
C SER A 288 -11.47 -23.79 -25.48
N GLU A 289 -11.49 -25.01 -24.93
CA GLU A 289 -12.43 -26.06 -25.32
C GLU A 289 -13.88 -25.74 -24.89
N SER A 290 -14.06 -25.15 -23.70
CA SER A 290 -15.40 -24.84 -23.15
C SER A 290 -16.01 -23.59 -23.74
N SER A 291 -15.21 -22.57 -24.03
CA SER A 291 -15.69 -21.24 -24.50
C SER A 291 -15.59 -21.04 -26.01
N GLY A 292 -14.83 -21.89 -26.71
CA GLY A 292 -14.52 -21.71 -28.13
C GLY A 292 -13.54 -20.53 -28.41
N TYR A 293 -13.01 -19.88 -27.36
CA TYR A 293 -12.06 -18.78 -27.48
C TYR A 293 -10.74 -19.13 -26.81
N PRO A 294 -9.59 -18.66 -27.34
CA PRO A 294 -8.31 -18.86 -26.69
C PRO A 294 -8.29 -18.17 -25.32
N ALA A 295 -7.51 -18.69 -24.40
CA ALA A 295 -7.25 -18.04 -23.13
C ALA A 295 -6.58 -16.67 -23.38
N ASN A 296 -7.05 -15.65 -22.66
CA ASN A 296 -6.45 -14.31 -22.76
C ASN A 296 -5.27 -14.16 -21.79
N GLN A 297 -4.58 -13.02 -21.83
CA GLN A 297 -3.43 -12.71 -20.97
C GLN A 297 -3.76 -12.73 -19.47
N GLY A 298 -5.03 -12.65 -19.09
CA GLY A 298 -5.47 -12.74 -17.69
C GLY A 298 -5.08 -14.06 -17.01
N ILE A 299 -4.91 -15.14 -17.75
CA ILE A 299 -4.43 -16.42 -17.20
C ILE A 299 -2.99 -16.32 -16.67
N CYS A 300 -2.21 -15.37 -17.18
CA CYS A 300 -0.84 -15.12 -16.75
C CYS A 300 -0.74 -14.22 -15.52
N TYR A 301 -1.86 -13.71 -14.97
CA TYR A 301 -1.86 -12.86 -13.78
C TYR A 301 -1.20 -13.54 -12.58
N SER A 302 -1.73 -14.69 -12.19
CA SER A 302 -1.25 -15.41 -11.00
C SER A 302 0.22 -15.83 -11.11
N PRO A 303 0.69 -16.43 -12.22
CA PRO A 303 2.10 -16.75 -12.38
C PRO A 303 3.00 -15.53 -12.42
N SER A 304 2.63 -14.45 -13.10
CA SER A 304 3.43 -13.20 -13.11
C SER A 304 3.54 -12.57 -11.73
N HIS A 305 2.44 -12.52 -11.00
CA HIS A 305 2.44 -12.07 -9.61
C HIS A 305 3.31 -12.95 -8.72
N GLY A 306 3.21 -14.29 -8.87
CA GLY A 306 4.04 -15.26 -8.14
C GLY A 306 5.54 -15.06 -8.38
N LEU A 307 5.95 -14.88 -9.64
CA LEU A 307 7.34 -14.57 -10.02
C LEU A 307 7.83 -13.27 -9.35
N ALA A 308 7.06 -12.20 -9.44
CA ALA A 308 7.42 -10.93 -8.82
C ALA A 308 7.61 -11.08 -7.30
N GLN A 309 6.76 -11.87 -6.62
CA GLN A 309 6.90 -12.18 -5.19
C GLN A 309 8.14 -13.01 -4.89
N GLY A 310 8.44 -14.01 -5.71
CA GLY A 310 9.63 -14.86 -5.57
C GLY A 310 10.92 -14.06 -5.74
N PHE A 311 11.02 -13.24 -6.77
CA PHE A 311 12.17 -12.37 -7.00
C PHE A 311 12.35 -11.33 -5.88
N HIS A 312 11.25 -10.77 -5.38
CA HIS A 312 11.32 -9.86 -4.24
C HIS A 312 11.80 -10.55 -2.96
N ALA A 313 11.38 -11.78 -2.71
CA ALA A 313 11.89 -12.58 -1.59
C ALA A 313 13.39 -12.88 -1.75
N ALA A 314 13.84 -13.23 -2.95
CA ALA A 314 15.25 -13.46 -3.26
C ALA A 314 16.08 -12.18 -3.05
N LEU A 315 15.60 -11.02 -3.52
CA LEU A 315 16.24 -9.72 -3.29
C LEU A 315 16.45 -9.45 -1.79
N LYS A 316 15.43 -9.67 -0.98
CA LYS A 316 15.54 -9.50 0.49
C LYS A 316 16.51 -10.47 1.14
N ASN A 317 16.62 -11.69 0.64
CA ASN A 317 17.55 -12.69 1.15
C ASN A 317 19.00 -12.45 0.70
N SER A 318 19.21 -11.76 -0.42
CA SER A 318 20.55 -11.39 -0.92
C SER A 318 21.13 -10.11 -0.29
N ARG A 319 20.39 -9.49 0.64
CA ARG A 319 20.85 -8.29 1.34
C ARG A 319 22.19 -8.55 2.06
N ARG A 320 23.04 -7.54 2.08
CA ARG A 320 24.26 -7.59 2.91
C ARG A 320 23.88 -7.49 4.38
N PHE A 321 24.25 -8.49 5.17
CA PHE A 321 24.17 -8.39 6.62
C PHE A 321 25.37 -7.59 7.10
N TYR A 322 25.14 -6.44 7.70
CA TYR A 322 26.18 -5.71 8.40
C TYR A 322 26.41 -6.40 9.74
N GLU A 323 27.42 -7.28 9.79
CA GLU A 323 27.71 -8.11 10.96
C GLU A 323 28.12 -7.32 12.21
N ASN A 324 28.51 -6.05 12.05
CA ASN A 324 29.04 -5.24 13.15
C ASN A 324 28.33 -3.89 13.24
N TYR A 325 27.08 -3.89 13.70
CA TYR A 325 26.48 -2.68 14.21
C TYR A 325 27.05 -2.41 15.62
N ASN A 326 28.36 -2.12 15.68
CA ASN A 326 29.00 -1.79 16.94
C ASN A 326 28.82 -0.28 17.19
N GLU A 327 27.63 0.10 17.65
CA GLU A 327 27.40 1.44 18.13
C GLU A 327 28.41 1.76 19.24
N PRO A 328 29.03 2.95 19.27
CA PRO A 328 29.93 3.35 20.35
C PRO A 328 29.16 3.57 21.66
N GLY A 329 29.87 3.70 22.75
CA GLY A 329 29.32 4.08 24.06
C GLY A 329 28.46 3.03 24.75
N ASP A 330 27.83 3.43 25.84
CA ASP A 330 26.93 2.58 26.63
C ASP A 330 25.68 2.20 25.86
N LYS A 331 25.32 0.92 25.91
CA LYS A 331 24.17 0.40 25.19
C LYS A 331 22.84 0.69 25.91
N CYS A 332 21.83 0.95 25.12
CA CYS A 332 20.47 1.05 25.59
C CYS A 332 20.07 -0.25 26.32
N THR A 333 19.63 -0.12 27.58
CA THR A 333 19.24 -1.27 28.40
C THR A 333 18.02 -2.01 27.88
N GLN A 334 17.26 -1.41 26.93
CA GLN A 334 16.10 -2.01 26.29
C GLN A 334 16.46 -2.93 25.13
N CYS A 335 17.19 -2.40 24.14
CA CYS A 335 17.49 -3.17 22.93
C CYS A 335 18.88 -3.85 22.99
N GLY A 336 19.78 -3.42 23.87
CA GLY A 336 21.13 -3.95 23.98
C GLY A 336 22.05 -3.70 22.78
N LYS A 337 21.55 -3.00 21.76
CA LYS A 337 22.21 -2.82 20.45
C LYS A 337 22.69 -1.40 20.22
N ARG A 338 21.81 -0.42 20.43
CA ARG A 338 22.05 0.98 20.13
C ARG A 338 22.66 1.70 21.31
N GLN A 339 23.45 2.73 21.04
CA GLN A 339 23.92 3.64 22.07
C GLN A 339 22.73 4.31 22.75
N GLN A 340 22.74 4.38 24.05
CA GLN A 340 21.70 5.15 24.78
C GLN A 340 21.82 6.64 24.47
N LEU A 341 20.70 7.31 24.33
CA LEU A 341 20.69 8.75 24.17
C LEU A 341 21.22 9.43 25.44
N SER A 342 22.15 10.35 25.25
CA SER A 342 22.79 11.12 26.31
C SER A 342 23.32 12.46 25.78
N ILE A 343 23.65 13.36 26.67
CA ILE A 343 24.32 14.64 26.38
C ILE A 343 25.84 14.58 26.56
N SER A 344 26.35 13.47 27.07
CA SER A 344 27.79 13.23 27.23
C SER A 344 28.08 11.75 27.46
N ASP A 345 29.37 11.36 27.49
CA ASP A 345 29.81 10.02 27.87
C ASP A 345 29.74 9.76 29.38
N ASN A 346 29.41 10.79 30.18
CA ASN A 346 29.35 10.68 31.61
C ASN A 346 28.02 10.07 32.07
N ARG A 347 28.11 9.09 32.96
CA ARG A 347 26.93 8.39 33.51
C ARG A 347 26.01 9.31 34.32
N GLU A 348 26.56 10.31 35.02
CA GLU A 348 25.76 11.26 35.80
C GLU A 348 24.91 12.13 34.87
N ASP A 349 25.51 12.64 33.81
CA ASP A 349 24.83 13.44 32.79
C ASP A 349 23.74 12.62 32.08
N THR A 350 24.05 11.35 31.78
CA THR A 350 23.06 10.41 31.20
C THR A 350 21.88 10.20 32.15
N CYS A 351 22.13 9.98 33.43
CA CYS A 351 21.08 9.85 34.43
C CYS A 351 20.22 11.11 34.55
N GLN A 352 20.85 12.28 34.52
CA GLN A 352 20.16 13.56 34.55
C GLN A 352 19.31 13.79 33.29
N PHE A 353 19.84 13.44 32.12
CA PHE A 353 19.11 13.48 30.86
C PHE A 353 17.79 12.68 30.94
N TRP A 354 17.87 11.42 31.38
CA TRP A 354 16.68 10.56 31.48
C TRP A 354 15.70 10.96 32.57
N LYS A 355 16.15 11.65 33.63
CA LYS A 355 15.24 12.22 34.65
C LYS A 355 14.45 13.42 34.15
N ASN A 356 15.00 14.16 33.18
CA ASN A 356 14.39 15.36 32.63
C ASN A 356 13.41 15.06 31.45
N LEU A 357 13.50 13.88 30.85
CA LEU A 357 12.62 13.38 29.81
C LEU A 357 11.28 12.88 30.39
#